data_088d3913f1a7877096c4455696f41516
#
_entry.id   088d3913f1a7877096c4455696f41516
#
_cell.length_a   1.000
_cell.length_b   1.000
_cell.length_c   1.000
_cell.angle_alpha   90.00
_cell.angle_beta   90.00
_cell.angle_gamma   90.00
#
_symmetry.space_group_name_H-M   'P 1'
#
loop_
_entity.id
_entity.type
_entity.pdbx_description
1 polymer ?
#
loop_
_entity_poly.entity_id
_entity_poly.type
_entity_poly.pdbx_seq_one_letter_code
_entity_poly.pdbx_strand_id
1 'polypeptide(L)' 'MSTYKIILHQTTGGSQTECTSESYDEIMKYWEEEKNEQDKFSKIDMELVLYKDDEVIDDYEIIDAQREWIVID' A
#
# COMPACT_ATOMS: atom_id res chain seq x y z
N MET A 1 -0.42 -23.62 -3.52
CA MET A 1 0.49 -22.55 -3.11
C MET A 1 -0.28 -21.25 -3.04
N SER A 2 0.07 -20.40 -2.08
CA SER A 2 -0.61 -19.14 -1.92
C SER A 2 -0.06 -18.08 -2.87
N THR A 3 -0.93 -17.20 -3.31
CA THR A 3 -0.55 -16.05 -4.13
C THR A 3 -0.80 -14.79 -3.33
N TYR A 4 0.21 -13.96 -3.20
CA TYR A 4 0.13 -12.69 -2.49
C TYR A 4 0.09 -11.55 -3.48
N LYS A 5 -0.65 -10.51 -3.11
CA LYS A 5 -0.86 -9.34 -3.97
C LYS A 5 -0.85 -8.06 -3.14
N ILE A 6 -0.23 -7.02 -3.66
CA ILE A 6 -0.32 -5.69 -3.07
C ILE A 6 -1.08 -4.81 -4.05
N ILE A 7 -2.20 -4.26 -3.60
CA ILE A 7 -3.04 -3.39 -4.44
C ILE A 7 -3.10 -2.00 -3.81
N LEU A 8 -2.90 -0.99 -4.66
CA LEU A 8 -3.01 0.40 -4.27
C LEU A 8 -4.40 0.91 -4.66
N HIS A 9 -5.15 1.40 -3.68
CA HIS A 9 -6.45 2.02 -3.88
C HIS A 9 -6.35 3.52 -3.64
N GLN A 10 -6.82 4.31 -4.58
CA GLN A 10 -6.82 5.76 -4.45
C GLN A 10 -8.21 6.25 -4.10
N THR A 11 -8.30 7.25 -3.23
CA THR A 11 -9.60 7.81 -2.83
C THR A 11 -10.33 8.51 -3.96
N THR A 12 -9.60 8.97 -4.97
CA THR A 12 -10.19 9.61 -6.16
C THR A 12 -10.78 8.59 -7.12
N GLY A 13 -10.70 7.31 -6.79
CA GLY A 13 -11.17 6.22 -7.64
C GLY A 13 -10.00 5.55 -8.34
N GLY A 14 -10.16 4.29 -8.63
CA GLY A 14 -9.14 3.51 -9.28
C GLY A 14 -8.30 2.71 -8.31
N SER A 15 -7.84 1.58 -8.80
CA SER A 15 -6.95 0.71 -8.04
C SER A 15 -5.95 0.11 -9.00
N GLN A 16 -4.80 -0.27 -8.47
CA GLN A 16 -3.70 -0.75 -9.29
C GLN A 16 -2.94 -1.81 -8.52
N THR A 17 -2.67 -2.93 -9.20
CA THR A 17 -1.85 -3.98 -8.60
C THR A 17 -0.39 -3.56 -8.68
N GLU A 18 0.25 -3.41 -7.52
CA GLU A 18 1.65 -2.97 -7.46
C GLU A 18 2.62 -4.13 -7.54
N CYS A 19 2.25 -5.27 -6.93
CA CYS A 19 3.16 -6.40 -6.86
C CYS A 19 2.39 -7.69 -6.63
N THR A 20 2.89 -8.79 -7.18
CA THR A 20 2.37 -10.13 -6.90
C THR A 20 3.54 -11.08 -6.68
N SER A 21 3.36 -12.04 -5.78
CA SER A 21 4.38 -13.05 -5.51
C SER A 21 3.75 -14.28 -4.89
N GLU A 22 4.37 -15.43 -5.10
CA GLU A 22 3.99 -16.65 -4.43
C GLU A 22 4.80 -16.88 -3.15
N SER A 23 5.80 -16.03 -2.91
CA SER A 23 6.65 -16.13 -1.72
C SER A 23 6.23 -15.10 -0.67
N TYR A 24 5.93 -15.59 0.52
CA TYR A 24 5.56 -14.72 1.64
C TYR A 24 6.70 -13.75 1.99
N ASP A 25 7.93 -14.27 2.07
CA ASP A 25 9.09 -13.44 2.42
C ASP A 25 9.32 -12.34 1.40
N GLU A 26 9.15 -12.66 0.12
CA GLU A 26 9.33 -11.70 -0.94
C GLU A 26 8.25 -10.62 -0.92
N ILE A 27 6.99 -11.02 -0.76
CA ILE A 27 5.89 -10.05 -0.73
C ILE A 27 5.99 -9.12 0.49
N MET A 28 6.43 -9.65 1.62
CA MET A 28 6.59 -8.83 2.82
C MET A 28 7.70 -7.80 2.64
N LYS A 29 8.74 -8.13 1.92
CA LYS A 29 9.79 -7.19 1.58
C LYS A 29 9.24 -6.06 0.71
N TYR A 30 8.48 -6.40 -0.32
CA TYR A 30 7.84 -5.40 -1.17
C TYR A 30 6.80 -4.58 -0.41
N TRP A 31 6.09 -5.22 0.52
CA TRP A 31 5.10 -4.54 1.36
C TRP A 31 5.75 -3.40 2.15
N GLU A 32 6.88 -3.68 2.79
CA GLU A 32 7.61 -2.66 3.54
C GLU A 32 8.15 -1.56 2.63
N GLU A 33 8.68 -1.92 1.48
CA GLU A 33 9.19 -0.95 0.51
C GLU A 33 8.08 -0.04 -0.01
N GLU A 34 6.94 -0.61 -0.35
CA GLU A 34 5.80 0.15 -0.85
C GLU A 34 5.25 1.11 0.20
N LYS A 35 5.13 0.66 1.44
CA LYS A 35 4.67 1.52 2.51
C LYS A 35 5.59 2.73 2.69
N ASN A 36 6.88 2.49 2.73
CA ASN A 36 7.85 3.56 2.89
C ASN A 36 7.86 4.52 1.72
N GLU A 37 7.80 3.98 0.51
CA GLU A 37 7.84 4.79 -0.70
C GLU A 37 6.60 5.67 -0.82
N GLN A 38 5.43 5.09 -0.64
CA GLN A 38 4.18 5.85 -0.74
C GLN A 38 4.05 6.87 0.38
N ASP A 39 4.52 6.54 1.55
CA ASP A 39 4.49 7.47 2.68
C ASP A 39 5.35 8.70 2.42
N LYS A 40 6.46 8.53 1.72
CA LYS A 40 7.37 9.64 1.41
C LYS A 40 6.90 10.49 0.24
N PHE A 41 6.37 9.86 -0.80
CA PHE A 41 6.17 10.53 -2.08
C PHE A 41 4.72 10.76 -2.46
N SER A 42 3.80 10.11 -1.78
CA SER A 42 2.39 10.24 -2.11
C SER A 42 1.86 11.63 -1.76
N LYS A 43 1.06 12.18 -2.63
CA LYS A 43 0.46 13.51 -2.46
C LYS A 43 -1.06 13.48 -2.38
N ILE A 44 -1.62 12.29 -2.41
CA ILE A 44 -3.06 12.10 -2.29
C ILE A 44 -3.32 10.97 -1.31
N ASP A 45 -4.50 10.97 -0.75
CA ASP A 45 -4.90 9.88 0.16
C ASP A 45 -5.01 8.58 -0.62
N MET A 46 -4.48 7.52 -0.06
CA MET A 46 -4.52 6.21 -0.69
C MET A 46 -4.39 5.12 0.35
N GLU A 47 -4.69 3.90 -0.05
CA GLU A 47 -4.61 2.74 0.81
C GLU A 47 -3.87 1.62 0.10
N LEU A 48 -2.90 1.04 0.78
CA LEU A 48 -2.22 -0.16 0.30
C LEU A 48 -2.86 -1.35 1.00
N VAL A 49 -3.22 -2.36 0.25
CA VAL A 49 -3.86 -3.56 0.80
C VAL A 49 -3.06 -4.79 0.38
N LEU A 50 -2.75 -5.63 1.34
CA LEU A 50 -2.04 -6.87 1.11
C LEU A 50 -3.02 -8.03 1.13
N TYR A 51 -3.06 -8.79 0.05
CA TYR A 51 -3.94 -9.93 -0.11
C TYR A 51 -3.17 -11.24 -0.10
N LYS A 52 -3.80 -12.28 0.41
CA LYS A 52 -3.35 -13.64 0.27
C LYS A 52 -4.52 -14.46 -0.25
N ASP A 53 -4.40 -14.99 -1.47
CA ASP A 53 -5.46 -15.78 -2.11
C ASP A 53 -6.81 -15.04 -2.10
N ASP A 54 -6.76 -13.75 -2.48
CA ASP A 54 -7.92 -12.85 -2.55
C ASP A 54 -8.53 -12.49 -1.18
N GLU A 55 -7.83 -12.80 -0.10
CA GLU A 55 -8.26 -12.44 1.24
C GLU A 55 -7.33 -11.35 1.79
N VAL A 56 -7.91 -10.31 2.37
CA VAL A 56 -7.12 -9.22 2.96
C VAL A 56 -6.44 -9.70 4.23
N ILE A 57 -5.12 -9.59 4.30
CA ILE A 57 -4.37 -9.95 5.49
C ILE A 57 -3.72 -8.75 6.18
N ASP A 58 -3.58 -7.63 5.47
CA ASP A 58 -3.06 -6.39 6.07
C ASP A 58 -3.44 -5.21 5.20
N ASP A 59 -3.47 -4.01 5.81
CA ASP A 59 -3.69 -2.78 5.06
C ASP A 59 -2.89 -1.64 5.68
N TYR A 60 -2.67 -0.58 4.88
CA TYR A 60 -1.93 0.59 5.33
C TYR A 60 -2.51 1.83 4.65
N GLU A 61 -3.02 2.75 5.46
CA GLU A 61 -3.66 3.96 4.98
C GLU A 61 -2.67 5.12 4.98
N ILE A 62 -2.61 5.85 3.88
CA ILE A 62 -1.73 7.00 3.73
C ILE A 62 -2.60 8.24 3.57
N ILE A 63 -2.47 9.17 4.50
CA ILE A 63 -3.29 10.37 4.53
C ILE A 63 -2.41 11.59 4.33
N ASP A 64 -2.47 12.15 3.14
CA ASP A 64 -1.65 13.29 2.75
C ASP A 64 -1.99 14.54 3.55
N ALA A 65 -3.25 14.70 3.89
CA ALA A 65 -3.70 15.85 4.68
C ALA A 65 -3.00 15.95 6.03
N GLN A 66 -2.69 14.82 6.64
CA GLN A 66 -1.98 14.81 7.91
C GLN A 66 -0.54 15.30 7.77
N ARG A 67 0.09 14.99 6.65
CA ARG A 67 1.45 15.44 6.40
C ARG A 67 1.51 16.94 6.15
N GLU A 68 0.50 17.50 5.50
CA GLU A 68 0.40 18.93 5.30
C GLU A 68 0.29 19.67 6.63
N TRP A 69 -0.44 19.12 7.56
CA TRP A 69 -0.57 19.68 8.89
C TRP A 69 0.77 19.79 9.60
N ILE A 70 1.60 18.77 9.44
CA ILE A 70 2.92 18.76 10.05
C ILE A 70 3.82 19.84 9.45
N VAL A 71 3.68 20.07 8.16
CA VAL A 71 4.51 21.05 7.45
C VAL A 71 4.12 22.48 7.83
N ILE A 72 2.85 22.73 8.07
CA ILE A 72 2.37 24.07 8.38
C ILE A 72 2.83 24.54 9.77
N ASP A 73 2.99 23.61 10.66
CA ASP A 73 3.48 23.90 12.01
C ASP A 73 4.99 24.02 12.02
#